data_0c37a216ec8aff076bae95b8987df067
#
_entry.id   0c37a216ec8aff076bae95b8987df067
#
_cell.length_a   1.000
_cell.length_b   1.000
_cell.length_c   1.000
_cell.angle_alpha   90.00
_cell.angle_beta   90.00
_cell.angle_gamma   90.00
#
_symmetry.space_group_name_H-M   'P 1'
#
loop_
_entity.id
_entity.type
_entity.pdbx_description
1 polymer ?
#
loop_
_entity_poly.entity_id
_entity_poly.type
_entity_poly.pdbx_seq_one_letter_code
_entity_poly.pdbx_strand_id
1 'polypeptide(L)'
;MKKWSPLLITLLLFSIATVSAQKKLKQSDSLTQFDAYVQQAVKDWEAPGLGIVVVKDNQVIFKKGYGVLKLGANQQVNSQTLFNCASTTKAMTATCMGILVDQGKIKWDDPVIKYLPEFQLYDPWVTRELRVRDLFLHNSGVGNADFLWGDNHLTGDEILEKMRLVKPSYSMRSSFIYQNIFYLAAGKVIEKVSGIPWADFVQQNVFQPLGMTNTFSQISQVNTTNIAAPHYRIDKQIQVISRDIADVVGPAGSVLSCIDDMGIWIKTMMDSSKYAGGRLLKPETWKEMFRPQTLVTPEQFYPTKELTKPNFMTYALGWFQQDYRGKKLNFHTGSLAGAVAINAQMPEENIAVYIFGNLDHVELRHALMFKTIDYFALGGNRDWSKELLKLYGDIHSARDTAEKEADKKRVLNTHPTLALSEYAGTYDDPLYGKVVISFENNELSFFINNNTNAGKLTHWNYDSFKAEFTKKWYGKSDLQFQLNTEGKVDGLNLDGFQFKKTK
;
A
#
# COMPACT_ATOMS: atom_id res chain seq x y z
N MET A 1 56.39 -14.24 37.38
CA MET A 1 55.11 -13.54 37.30
C MET A 1 55.35 -12.02 37.17
N LYS A 2 55.20 -11.45 35.96
CA LYS A 2 55.42 -10.02 35.76
C LYS A 2 54.17 -9.25 36.28
N LYS A 3 54.35 -8.46 37.32
CA LYS A 3 53.31 -7.56 37.82
C LYS A 3 53.12 -6.41 36.82
N TRP A 4 51.97 -6.35 36.18
CA TRP A 4 51.59 -5.18 35.33
C TRP A 4 51.40 -4.00 36.22
N SER A 5 52.01 -2.86 35.85
CA SER A 5 51.93 -1.61 36.61
C SER A 5 50.47 -1.07 36.57
N PRO A 6 49.92 -0.64 37.71
CA PRO A 6 48.58 -0.06 37.79
C PRO A 6 48.38 1.17 36.87
N LEU A 7 49.47 1.84 36.49
CA LEU A 7 49.46 2.98 35.56
C LEU A 7 49.04 2.60 34.12
N LEU A 8 49.39 1.40 33.65
CA LEU A 8 48.99 0.92 32.32
C LEU A 8 47.50 0.59 32.24
N ILE A 9 46.92 0.06 33.32
CA ILE A 9 45.49 -0.27 33.39
C ILE A 9 44.64 1.02 33.39
N THR A 10 45.08 2.08 34.08
CA THR A 10 44.40 3.38 34.15
C THR A 10 44.44 4.11 32.80
N LEU A 11 45.57 4.03 32.06
CA LEU A 11 45.69 4.62 30.73
C LEU A 11 44.79 3.87 29.69
N LEU A 12 44.67 2.54 29.78
CA LEU A 12 43.78 1.77 28.90
C LEU A 12 42.29 2.09 29.17
N LEU A 13 41.91 2.22 30.44
CA LEU A 13 40.50 2.59 30.79
C LEU A 13 40.16 4.03 30.38
N PHE A 14 41.10 4.95 30.45
CA PHE A 14 40.90 6.33 30.00
C PHE A 14 40.81 6.43 28.48
N SER A 15 41.59 5.64 27.70
CA SER A 15 41.51 5.59 26.25
C SER A 15 40.22 4.93 25.75
N ILE A 16 39.70 3.91 26.42
CA ILE A 16 38.40 3.29 26.10
C ILE A 16 37.25 4.24 26.40
N ALA A 17 37.30 4.98 27.52
CA ALA A 17 36.29 5.98 27.87
C ALA A 17 36.23 7.16 26.88
N THR A 18 37.39 7.65 26.42
CA THR A 18 37.46 8.77 25.45
C THR A 18 36.99 8.32 24.04
N VAL A 19 37.33 7.14 23.59
CA VAL A 19 36.84 6.56 22.33
C VAL A 19 35.33 6.35 22.38
N SER A 20 34.80 5.84 23.49
CA SER A 20 33.36 5.66 23.67
C SER A 20 32.60 6.99 23.72
N ALA A 21 33.17 8.02 24.37
CA ALA A 21 32.59 9.36 24.41
C ALA A 21 32.60 10.04 23.03
N GLN A 22 33.70 9.95 22.28
CA GLN A 22 33.80 10.46 20.91
C GLN A 22 32.82 9.74 19.96
N LYS A 23 32.64 8.42 20.11
CA LYS A 23 31.66 7.65 19.30
C LYS A 23 30.23 8.08 19.63
N LYS A 24 29.89 8.33 20.91
CA LYS A 24 28.57 8.85 21.31
C LYS A 24 28.31 10.26 20.81
N LEU A 25 29.29 11.18 20.89
CA LEU A 25 29.20 12.53 20.37
C LEU A 25 28.97 12.54 18.86
N LYS A 26 29.75 11.77 18.10
CA LYS A 26 29.61 11.65 16.64
C LYS A 26 28.26 11.07 16.24
N GLN A 27 27.73 10.13 17.02
CA GLN A 27 26.39 9.55 16.79
C GLN A 27 25.28 10.57 17.10
N SER A 28 25.40 11.37 18.17
CA SER A 28 24.46 12.43 18.50
C SER A 28 24.37 13.49 17.39
N ASP A 29 25.52 13.94 16.86
CA ASP A 29 25.58 14.91 15.77
C ASP A 29 24.95 14.34 14.48
N SER A 30 25.18 13.06 14.19
CA SER A 30 24.59 12.37 13.05
C SER A 30 23.06 12.30 13.14
N LEU A 31 22.50 11.98 14.33
CA LEU A 31 21.05 11.93 14.53
C LEU A 31 20.42 13.32 14.42
N THR A 32 21.10 14.37 14.94
CA THR A 32 20.63 15.76 14.83
C THR A 32 20.58 16.23 13.37
N GLN A 33 21.60 15.89 12.59
CA GLN A 33 21.65 16.22 11.16
C GLN A 33 20.56 15.48 10.38
N PHE A 34 20.32 14.20 10.70
CA PHE A 34 19.24 13.42 10.08
C PHE A 34 17.87 14.00 10.44
N ASP A 35 17.65 14.37 11.69
CA ASP A 35 16.41 15.02 12.14
C ASP A 35 16.13 16.33 11.37
N ALA A 36 17.14 17.19 11.27
CA ALA A 36 17.04 18.44 10.49
C ALA A 36 16.71 18.18 9.02
N TYR A 37 17.32 17.15 8.41
CA TYR A 37 17.02 16.73 7.05
C TYR A 37 15.57 16.29 6.89
N VAL A 38 15.06 15.41 7.76
CA VAL A 38 13.66 14.94 7.73
C VAL A 38 12.69 16.11 7.91
N GLN A 39 12.98 17.01 8.86
CA GLN A 39 12.14 18.18 9.10
C GLN A 39 12.05 19.09 7.86
N GLN A 40 13.18 19.35 7.19
CA GLN A 40 13.20 20.13 5.95
C GLN A 40 12.43 19.39 4.83
N ALA A 41 12.65 18.09 4.68
CA ALA A 41 11.98 17.27 3.67
C ALA A 41 10.44 17.27 3.87
N VAL A 42 9.94 17.12 5.09
CA VAL A 42 8.51 17.21 5.40
C VAL A 42 7.92 18.55 4.95
N LYS A 43 8.66 19.65 5.15
CA LYS A 43 8.25 20.98 4.71
C LYS A 43 8.26 21.13 3.19
N ASP A 44 9.33 20.67 2.52
CA ASP A 44 9.47 20.80 1.06
C ASP A 44 8.42 19.99 0.30
N TRP A 45 7.99 18.85 0.85
CA TRP A 45 6.93 18.01 0.28
C TRP A 45 5.53 18.42 0.73
N GLU A 46 5.42 19.44 1.58
CA GLU A 46 4.15 19.91 2.17
C GLU A 46 3.35 18.77 2.86
N ALA A 47 4.05 17.77 3.43
CA ALA A 47 3.40 16.66 4.11
C ALA A 47 2.79 17.13 5.43
N PRO A 48 1.44 17.03 5.63
CA PRO A 48 0.82 17.53 6.85
C PRO A 48 1.32 16.85 8.11
N GLY A 49 1.53 15.52 8.04
CA GLY A 49 2.04 14.71 9.13
C GLY A 49 2.84 13.51 8.62
N LEU A 50 3.86 13.14 9.38
CA LEU A 50 4.76 12.04 9.08
C LEU A 50 5.24 11.38 10.38
N GLY A 51 5.33 10.05 10.38
CA GLY A 51 6.00 9.28 11.42
C GLY A 51 7.14 8.45 10.84
N ILE A 52 8.29 8.42 11.50
CA ILE A 52 9.45 7.60 11.06
C ILE A 52 10.09 6.90 12.25
N VAL A 53 10.46 5.64 12.06
CA VAL A 53 11.27 4.86 12.99
C VAL A 53 12.39 4.14 12.24
N VAL A 54 13.61 4.18 12.77
CA VAL A 54 14.80 3.53 12.21
C VAL A 54 15.37 2.56 13.23
N VAL A 55 15.62 1.33 12.77
CA VAL A 55 16.29 0.28 13.53
C VAL A 55 17.64 0.00 12.87
N LYS A 56 18.71 0.02 13.65
CA LYS A 56 20.09 -0.33 13.23
C LYS A 56 20.70 -1.23 14.30
N ASP A 57 21.35 -2.31 13.87
CA ASP A 57 22.01 -3.26 14.77
C ASP A 57 21.11 -3.73 15.93
N ASN A 58 19.86 -4.06 15.58
CA ASN A 58 18.81 -4.53 16.49
C ASN A 58 18.39 -3.50 17.58
N GLN A 59 18.65 -2.21 17.36
CA GLN A 59 18.25 -1.11 18.26
C GLN A 59 17.48 -0.04 17.50
N VAL A 60 16.45 0.53 18.11
CA VAL A 60 15.80 1.74 17.61
C VAL A 60 16.77 2.91 17.83
N ILE A 61 17.36 3.42 16.73
CA ILE A 61 18.31 4.55 16.79
C ILE A 61 17.65 5.89 16.55
N PHE A 62 16.50 5.91 15.87
CA PHE A 62 15.74 7.12 15.59
C PHE A 62 14.24 6.83 15.56
N LYS A 63 13.44 7.71 16.19
CA LYS A 63 11.98 7.60 16.20
C LYS A 63 11.38 8.96 16.45
N LYS A 64 10.60 9.50 15.50
CA LYS A 64 9.99 10.83 15.63
C LYS A 64 8.76 11.02 14.75
N GLY A 65 7.77 11.77 15.26
CA GLY A 65 6.65 12.31 14.51
C GLY A 65 6.91 13.75 14.10
N TYR A 66 6.35 14.17 12.97
CA TYR A 66 6.44 15.53 12.42
C TYR A 66 5.09 16.02 11.98
N GLY A 67 4.87 17.33 12.06
CA GLY A 67 3.65 17.97 11.60
C GLY A 67 2.43 17.65 12.46
N VAL A 68 1.25 17.66 11.85
CA VAL A 68 -0.05 17.61 12.52
C VAL A 68 -0.88 16.39 12.12
N LEU A 69 -1.79 15.99 13.01
CA LEU A 69 -2.75 14.91 12.72
C LEU A 69 -3.70 15.30 11.59
N LYS A 70 -4.09 16.58 11.55
CA LYS A 70 -5.06 17.13 10.62
C LYS A 70 -4.73 18.59 10.32
N LEU A 71 -4.72 19.00 9.07
CA LEU A 71 -4.56 20.40 8.69
C LEU A 71 -5.64 21.26 9.35
N GLY A 72 -5.22 22.43 9.88
CA GLY A 72 -6.09 23.33 10.63
C GLY A 72 -6.30 22.94 12.09
N ALA A 73 -5.71 21.83 12.56
CA ALA A 73 -5.71 21.45 13.99
C ALA A 73 -4.32 21.60 14.60
N ASN A 74 -4.27 21.76 15.94
CA ASN A 74 -3.01 21.95 16.68
C ASN A 74 -2.37 20.63 17.16
N GLN A 75 -3.07 19.52 17.03
CA GLN A 75 -2.60 18.21 17.49
C GLN A 75 -1.42 17.74 16.65
N GLN A 76 -0.27 17.55 17.33
CA GLN A 76 0.96 17.13 16.67
C GLN A 76 1.04 15.60 16.52
N VAL A 77 1.68 15.15 15.45
CA VAL A 77 2.06 13.75 15.29
C VAL A 77 3.11 13.40 16.34
N ASN A 78 2.89 12.29 17.05
CA ASN A 78 3.82 11.73 18.02
C ASN A 78 4.07 10.23 17.74
N SER A 79 4.88 9.57 18.59
CA SER A 79 5.26 8.19 18.37
C SER A 79 4.11 7.17 18.49
N GLN A 80 3.00 7.56 19.12
CA GLN A 80 1.80 6.75 19.31
C GLN A 80 0.67 7.12 18.35
N THR A 81 0.87 8.09 17.46
CA THR A 81 -0.13 8.47 16.46
C THR A 81 -0.40 7.31 15.52
N LEU A 82 -1.67 6.95 15.38
CA LEU A 82 -2.11 5.90 14.47
C LEU A 82 -2.14 6.39 13.03
N PHE A 83 -1.60 5.57 12.14
CA PHE A 83 -1.66 5.72 10.70
C PHE A 83 -2.13 4.41 10.05
N ASN A 84 -2.64 4.50 8.84
CA ASN A 84 -2.92 3.31 8.03
C ASN A 84 -1.61 2.68 7.55
N CYS A 85 -1.42 1.39 7.83
CA CYS A 85 -0.34 0.58 7.26
C CYS A 85 -0.57 0.32 5.76
N ALA A 86 -1.81 0.34 5.34
CA ALA A 86 -2.22 -0.01 3.98
C ALA A 86 -1.52 -1.32 3.55
N SER A 87 -0.99 -1.40 2.34
CA SER A 87 -0.41 -2.66 1.81
C SER A 87 0.82 -3.19 2.54
N THR A 88 1.43 -2.46 3.48
CA THR A 88 2.46 -3.05 4.35
C THR A 88 1.88 -4.10 5.32
N THR A 89 0.55 -4.15 5.50
CA THR A 89 -0.21 -5.23 6.15
C THR A 89 0.06 -6.60 5.54
N LYS A 90 0.35 -6.67 4.24
CA LYS A 90 0.58 -7.92 3.50
C LYS A 90 1.66 -8.79 4.10
N ALA A 91 2.73 -8.20 4.59
CA ALA A 91 3.81 -8.91 5.28
C ALA A 91 3.32 -9.57 6.59
N MET A 92 2.39 -8.93 7.30
CA MET A 92 1.79 -9.45 8.53
C MET A 92 0.84 -10.63 8.21
N THR A 93 0.06 -10.53 7.15
CA THR A 93 -0.80 -11.64 6.65
C THR A 93 0.05 -12.84 6.21
N ALA A 94 1.16 -12.60 5.50
CA ALA A 94 2.10 -13.67 5.15
C ALA A 94 2.73 -14.32 6.39
N THR A 95 3.02 -13.54 7.43
CA THR A 95 3.49 -14.06 8.72
C THR A 95 2.43 -14.94 9.39
N CYS A 96 1.15 -14.55 9.37
CA CYS A 96 0.04 -15.38 9.88
C CYS A 96 -0.03 -16.73 9.16
N MET A 97 0.08 -16.73 7.83
CA MET A 97 0.13 -17.98 7.05
C MET A 97 1.36 -18.81 7.40
N GLY A 98 2.53 -18.18 7.55
CA GLY A 98 3.76 -18.83 7.97
C GLY A 98 3.64 -19.51 9.34
N ILE A 99 2.94 -18.90 10.29
CA ILE A 99 2.65 -19.50 11.61
C ILE A 99 1.84 -20.81 11.45
N LEU A 100 0.83 -20.83 10.59
CA LEU A 100 0.05 -22.05 10.32
C LEU A 100 0.87 -23.12 9.59
N VAL A 101 1.82 -22.73 8.73
CA VAL A 101 2.76 -23.63 8.09
C VAL A 101 3.69 -24.25 9.15
N ASP A 102 4.22 -23.46 10.07
CA ASP A 102 5.09 -23.92 11.16
C ASP A 102 4.39 -24.86 12.14
N GLN A 103 3.06 -24.70 12.29
CA GLN A 103 2.19 -25.60 13.05
C GLN A 103 1.85 -26.90 12.28
N GLY A 104 2.27 -27.03 11.01
CA GLY A 104 1.96 -28.18 10.17
C GLY A 104 0.49 -28.29 9.71
N LYS A 105 -0.29 -27.24 9.91
CA LYS A 105 -1.73 -27.21 9.56
C LYS A 105 -1.97 -27.00 8.06
N ILE A 106 -1.02 -26.38 7.37
CA ILE A 106 -1.09 -26.02 5.96
C ILE A 106 0.31 -26.07 5.34
N LYS A 107 0.41 -26.28 4.03
CA LYS A 107 1.66 -26.17 3.26
C LYS A 107 1.56 -25.05 2.25
N TRP A 108 2.66 -24.37 1.97
CA TRP A 108 2.73 -23.33 0.94
C TRP A 108 2.26 -23.82 -0.45
N ASP A 109 2.51 -25.11 -0.76
CA ASP A 109 2.20 -25.71 -2.05
C ASP A 109 0.87 -26.48 -2.06
N ASP A 110 0.09 -26.45 -0.99
CA ASP A 110 -1.28 -26.98 -1.01
C ASP A 110 -2.16 -26.18 -1.98
N PRO A 111 -3.04 -26.83 -2.75
CA PRO A 111 -3.99 -26.11 -3.59
C PRO A 111 -5.00 -25.35 -2.74
N VAL A 112 -5.34 -24.12 -3.16
CA VAL A 112 -6.28 -23.23 -2.44
C VAL A 112 -7.65 -23.88 -2.27
N ILE A 113 -8.13 -24.58 -3.30
CA ILE A 113 -9.43 -25.28 -3.29
C ILE A 113 -9.55 -26.38 -2.22
N LYS A 114 -8.44 -26.86 -1.65
CA LYS A 114 -8.46 -27.76 -0.49
C LYS A 114 -9.08 -27.11 0.75
N TYR A 115 -8.92 -25.78 0.88
CA TYR A 115 -9.38 -25.02 2.02
C TYR A 115 -10.61 -24.16 1.70
N LEU A 116 -10.71 -23.69 0.45
CA LEU A 116 -11.83 -22.91 -0.08
C LEU A 116 -12.41 -23.62 -1.32
N PRO A 117 -13.18 -24.70 -1.15
CA PRO A 117 -13.65 -25.52 -2.29
C PRO A 117 -14.57 -24.76 -3.26
N GLU A 118 -15.27 -23.71 -2.79
CA GLU A 118 -16.15 -22.86 -3.59
C GLU A 118 -15.40 -21.75 -4.35
N PHE A 119 -14.09 -21.55 -4.05
CA PHE A 119 -13.32 -20.51 -4.70
C PHE A 119 -13.02 -20.89 -6.15
N GLN A 120 -13.43 -20.04 -7.09
CA GLN A 120 -13.27 -20.25 -8.53
C GLN A 120 -12.69 -19.01 -9.20
N LEU A 121 -11.82 -19.25 -10.17
CA LEU A 121 -11.31 -18.25 -11.10
C LEU A 121 -11.89 -18.52 -12.49
N TYR A 122 -11.75 -17.55 -13.40
CA TYR A 122 -12.25 -17.65 -14.77
C TYR A 122 -11.79 -18.91 -15.49
N ASP A 123 -10.53 -19.29 -15.31
CA ASP A 123 -9.94 -20.51 -15.87
C ASP A 123 -9.99 -21.64 -14.82
N PRO A 124 -10.71 -22.75 -15.12
CA PRO A 124 -10.79 -23.89 -14.20
C PRO A 124 -9.44 -24.58 -13.96
N TRP A 125 -8.50 -24.51 -14.90
CA TRP A 125 -7.15 -25.06 -14.71
C TRP A 125 -6.39 -24.21 -13.69
N VAL A 126 -6.41 -22.88 -13.83
CA VAL A 126 -5.80 -21.96 -12.86
C VAL A 126 -6.41 -22.15 -11.46
N THR A 127 -7.73 -22.35 -11.37
CA THR A 127 -8.43 -22.65 -10.11
C THR A 127 -7.85 -23.88 -9.41
N ARG A 128 -7.63 -24.97 -10.13
CA ARG A 128 -7.07 -26.22 -9.56
C ARG A 128 -5.60 -26.10 -9.16
N GLU A 129 -4.82 -25.37 -9.97
CA GLU A 129 -3.36 -25.28 -9.81
C GLU A 129 -2.92 -24.14 -8.89
N LEU A 130 -3.83 -23.25 -8.49
CA LEU A 130 -3.54 -22.14 -7.60
C LEU A 130 -3.17 -22.67 -6.21
N ARG A 131 -1.96 -22.35 -5.75
CA ARG A 131 -1.41 -22.78 -4.47
C ARG A 131 -1.55 -21.67 -3.43
N VAL A 132 -1.49 -22.04 -2.16
CA VAL A 132 -1.51 -21.09 -1.05
C VAL A 132 -0.45 -19.98 -1.23
N ARG A 133 0.78 -20.33 -1.64
CA ARG A 133 1.83 -19.32 -1.90
C ARG A 133 1.46 -18.31 -3.00
N ASP A 134 0.73 -18.74 -4.04
CA ASP A 134 0.36 -17.87 -5.16
C ASP A 134 -0.60 -16.75 -4.73
N LEU A 135 -1.34 -16.91 -3.62
CA LEU A 135 -2.17 -15.86 -3.03
C LEU A 135 -1.34 -14.65 -2.56
N PHE A 136 -0.05 -14.83 -2.34
CA PHE A 136 0.87 -13.81 -1.83
C PHE A 136 1.80 -13.22 -2.91
N LEU A 137 1.84 -13.82 -4.11
CA LEU A 137 2.94 -13.60 -5.06
C LEU A 137 2.57 -12.72 -6.26
N HIS A 138 1.31 -12.35 -6.41
CA HIS A 138 0.83 -11.55 -7.54
C HIS A 138 1.15 -12.15 -8.93
N ASN A 139 1.20 -13.49 -9.02
CA ASN A 139 1.62 -14.24 -10.19
C ASN A 139 0.52 -15.13 -10.80
N SER A 140 -0.72 -14.96 -10.37
CA SER A 140 -1.84 -15.79 -10.82
C SER A 140 -2.22 -15.58 -12.30
N GLY A 141 -1.82 -14.44 -12.88
CA GLY A 141 -2.23 -14.03 -14.22
C GLY A 141 -3.62 -13.38 -14.29
N VAL A 142 -4.40 -13.43 -13.21
CA VAL A 142 -5.73 -12.79 -13.14
C VAL A 142 -5.57 -11.28 -13.13
N GLY A 143 -6.38 -10.57 -13.93
CA GLY A 143 -6.39 -9.12 -14.01
C GLY A 143 -6.68 -8.43 -12.69
N ASN A 144 -6.28 -7.17 -12.54
CA ASN A 144 -6.62 -6.39 -11.36
C ASN A 144 -8.14 -6.21 -11.25
N ALA A 145 -8.68 -6.42 -10.05
CA ALA A 145 -10.11 -6.34 -9.78
C ALA A 145 -10.41 -5.50 -8.51
N ASP A 146 -9.56 -4.53 -8.22
CA ASP A 146 -9.66 -3.69 -7.00
C ASP A 146 -10.95 -2.86 -6.93
N PHE A 147 -11.60 -2.59 -8.08
CA PHE A 147 -12.93 -1.96 -8.10
C PHE A 147 -14.00 -2.76 -7.33
N LEU A 148 -13.83 -4.08 -7.13
CA LEU A 148 -14.79 -4.90 -6.39
C LEU A 148 -14.88 -4.55 -4.89
N TRP A 149 -13.84 -3.95 -4.32
CA TRP A 149 -13.82 -3.56 -2.92
C TRP A 149 -13.79 -2.04 -2.69
N GLY A 150 -13.53 -1.25 -3.73
CA GLY A 150 -13.25 0.19 -3.60
C GLY A 150 -14.41 1.02 -3.05
N ASP A 151 -15.66 0.59 -3.19
CA ASP A 151 -16.84 1.28 -2.68
C ASP A 151 -17.54 0.57 -1.50
N ASN A 152 -16.98 -0.55 -1.05
CA ASN A 152 -17.45 -1.34 0.11
C ASN A 152 -18.92 -1.77 0.05
N HIS A 153 -19.47 -2.00 -1.15
CA HIS A 153 -20.85 -2.48 -1.32
C HIS A 153 -20.96 -4.01 -1.32
N LEU A 154 -19.84 -4.74 -1.49
CA LEU A 154 -19.77 -6.18 -1.48
C LEU A 154 -19.13 -6.69 -0.19
N THR A 155 -19.59 -7.84 0.27
CA THR A 155 -18.92 -8.63 1.29
C THR A 155 -17.67 -9.32 0.73
N GLY A 156 -16.76 -9.77 1.60
CA GLY A 156 -15.58 -10.50 1.15
C GLY A 156 -15.91 -11.78 0.39
N ASP A 157 -16.99 -12.48 0.75
CA ASP A 157 -17.39 -13.71 0.06
C ASP A 157 -17.98 -13.41 -1.32
N GLU A 158 -18.79 -12.36 -1.48
CA GLU A 158 -19.30 -11.91 -2.78
C GLU A 158 -18.15 -11.44 -3.70
N ILE A 159 -17.12 -10.76 -3.16
CA ILE A 159 -15.92 -10.39 -3.92
C ILE A 159 -15.21 -11.65 -4.45
N LEU A 160 -14.99 -12.66 -3.59
CA LEU A 160 -14.33 -13.89 -4.00
C LEU A 160 -15.17 -14.68 -5.02
N GLU A 161 -16.50 -14.68 -4.88
CA GLU A 161 -17.40 -15.29 -5.86
C GLU A 161 -17.29 -14.64 -7.26
N LYS A 162 -17.19 -13.31 -7.31
CA LYS A 162 -17.05 -12.55 -8.56
C LYS A 162 -15.71 -12.78 -9.28
N MET A 163 -14.67 -13.28 -8.59
CA MET A 163 -13.37 -13.56 -9.20
C MET A 163 -13.45 -14.56 -10.37
N ARG A 164 -14.46 -15.41 -10.41
CA ARG A 164 -14.72 -16.29 -11.56
C ARG A 164 -15.04 -15.55 -12.87
N LEU A 165 -15.41 -14.28 -12.80
CA LEU A 165 -15.72 -13.44 -13.97
C LEU A 165 -14.51 -12.62 -14.45
N VAL A 166 -13.45 -12.53 -13.64
CA VAL A 166 -12.26 -11.74 -13.95
C VAL A 166 -11.37 -12.48 -14.93
N LYS A 167 -11.30 -11.99 -16.17
CA LYS A 167 -10.48 -12.59 -17.22
C LYS A 167 -8.99 -12.51 -16.89
N PRO A 168 -8.20 -13.54 -17.24
CA PRO A 168 -6.76 -13.49 -17.09
C PRO A 168 -6.15 -12.48 -18.10
N SER A 169 -5.11 -11.76 -17.64
CA SER A 169 -4.27 -10.91 -18.49
C SER A 169 -3.02 -11.65 -18.98
N TYR A 170 -2.54 -12.62 -18.21
CA TYR A 170 -1.36 -13.45 -18.52
C TYR A 170 -1.60 -14.90 -18.11
N SER A 171 -0.76 -15.80 -18.62
CA SER A 171 -0.71 -17.17 -18.12
C SER A 171 -0.22 -17.20 -16.66
N MET A 172 -0.79 -18.09 -15.86
CA MET A 172 -0.39 -18.28 -14.47
C MET A 172 1.13 -18.42 -14.34
N ARG A 173 1.73 -17.69 -13.39
CA ARG A 173 3.17 -17.65 -13.06
C ARG A 173 4.07 -17.13 -14.18
N SER A 174 3.53 -16.49 -15.23
CA SER A 174 4.35 -15.94 -16.33
C SER A 174 4.67 -14.46 -16.15
N SER A 175 3.95 -13.73 -15.31
CA SER A 175 4.15 -12.30 -15.09
C SER A 175 3.64 -11.88 -13.73
N PHE A 176 3.77 -10.59 -13.42
CA PHE A 176 3.32 -9.95 -12.19
C PHE A 176 2.10 -9.07 -12.46
N ILE A 177 1.02 -9.25 -11.68
CA ILE A 177 -0.12 -8.34 -11.60
C ILE A 177 -0.49 -8.18 -10.14
N TYR A 178 -0.31 -6.98 -9.61
CA TYR A 178 -0.68 -6.68 -8.24
C TYR A 178 -2.16 -6.91 -7.98
N GLN A 179 -2.51 -7.71 -6.93
CA GLN A 179 -3.86 -8.16 -6.66
C GLN A 179 -4.16 -8.18 -5.16
N ASN A 180 -5.03 -7.28 -4.68
CA ASN A 180 -5.42 -7.22 -3.28
C ASN A 180 -6.36 -8.36 -2.87
N ILE A 181 -7.24 -8.79 -3.78
CA ILE A 181 -8.28 -9.79 -3.49
C ILE A 181 -7.68 -11.16 -3.15
N PHE A 182 -6.50 -11.51 -3.67
CA PHE A 182 -5.86 -12.76 -3.26
C PHE A 182 -5.36 -12.75 -1.83
N TYR A 183 -5.04 -11.59 -1.27
CA TYR A 183 -4.80 -11.46 0.18
C TYR A 183 -6.09 -11.64 0.99
N LEU A 184 -7.24 -11.18 0.48
CA LEU A 184 -8.53 -11.52 1.07
C LEU A 184 -8.74 -13.05 1.07
N ALA A 185 -8.50 -13.74 -0.05
CA ALA A 185 -8.55 -15.20 -0.11
C ALA A 185 -7.57 -15.85 0.88
N ALA A 186 -6.35 -15.32 1.03
CA ALA A 186 -5.39 -15.79 2.04
C ALA A 186 -5.93 -15.62 3.46
N GLY A 187 -6.60 -14.51 3.76
CA GLY A 187 -7.28 -14.29 5.03
C GLY A 187 -8.38 -15.32 5.29
N LYS A 188 -9.20 -15.65 4.28
CA LYS A 188 -10.22 -16.70 4.36
C LYS A 188 -9.60 -18.10 4.56
N VAL A 189 -8.46 -18.40 3.93
CA VAL A 189 -7.72 -19.65 4.20
C VAL A 189 -7.22 -19.68 5.65
N ILE A 190 -6.67 -18.57 6.17
CA ILE A 190 -6.25 -18.47 7.58
C ILE A 190 -7.45 -18.73 8.51
N GLU A 191 -8.58 -18.09 8.26
CA GLU A 191 -9.81 -18.27 9.01
C GLU A 191 -10.26 -19.74 9.00
N LYS A 192 -10.31 -20.35 7.81
CA LYS A 192 -10.75 -21.75 7.65
C LYS A 192 -9.84 -22.75 8.38
N VAL A 193 -8.53 -22.52 8.37
CA VAL A 193 -7.54 -23.44 8.96
C VAL A 193 -7.39 -23.21 10.47
N SER A 194 -7.51 -21.97 10.94
CA SER A 194 -7.38 -21.63 12.36
C SER A 194 -8.67 -21.73 13.17
N GLY A 195 -9.82 -21.58 12.52
CA GLY A 195 -11.13 -21.49 13.15
C GLY A 195 -11.50 -20.11 13.68
N ILE A 196 -10.65 -19.08 13.45
CA ILE A 196 -10.91 -17.69 13.89
C ILE A 196 -10.67 -16.70 12.75
N PRO A 197 -11.41 -15.57 12.71
CA PRO A 197 -11.21 -14.55 11.69
C PRO A 197 -9.76 -14.06 11.59
N TRP A 198 -9.32 -13.70 10.38
CA TRP A 198 -7.95 -13.18 10.16
C TRP A 198 -7.62 -12.01 11.10
N ALA A 199 -8.58 -11.12 11.33
CA ALA A 199 -8.38 -9.94 12.19
C ALA A 199 -8.02 -10.33 13.63
N ASP A 200 -8.66 -11.37 14.16
CA ASP A 200 -8.37 -11.90 15.49
C ASP A 200 -7.10 -12.74 15.48
N PHE A 201 -6.86 -13.49 14.40
CA PHE A 201 -5.65 -14.30 14.27
C PHE A 201 -4.38 -13.44 14.28
N VAL A 202 -4.33 -12.35 13.50
CA VAL A 202 -3.17 -11.46 13.47
C VAL A 202 -2.97 -10.78 14.83
N GLN A 203 -4.06 -10.38 15.48
CA GLN A 203 -4.02 -9.78 16.81
C GLN A 203 -3.40 -10.74 17.84
N GLN A 204 -3.90 -11.98 17.91
CA GLN A 204 -3.50 -12.96 18.91
C GLN A 204 -2.11 -13.57 18.66
N ASN A 205 -1.72 -13.74 17.37
CA ASN A 205 -0.52 -14.50 17.02
C ASN A 205 0.65 -13.62 16.56
N VAL A 206 0.41 -12.32 16.30
CA VAL A 206 1.45 -11.37 15.89
C VAL A 206 1.53 -10.18 16.85
N PHE A 207 0.45 -9.40 16.98
CA PHE A 207 0.53 -8.13 17.71
C PHE A 207 0.68 -8.33 19.21
N GLN A 208 -0.14 -9.17 19.84
CA GLN A 208 -0.06 -9.45 21.28
C GLN A 208 1.28 -10.06 21.70
N PRO A 209 1.81 -11.13 21.04
CA PRO A 209 3.10 -11.68 21.42
C PRO A 209 4.26 -10.68 21.32
N LEU A 210 4.19 -9.75 20.36
CA LEU A 210 5.20 -8.71 20.18
C LEU A 210 5.03 -7.51 21.14
N GLY A 211 3.89 -7.42 21.85
CA GLY A 211 3.56 -6.25 22.68
C GLY A 211 3.20 -5.00 21.87
N MET A 212 2.69 -5.17 20.65
CA MET A 212 2.21 -4.09 19.77
C MET A 212 0.81 -3.65 20.23
N THR A 213 0.75 -2.92 21.32
CA THR A 213 -0.51 -2.59 22.03
C THR A 213 -1.30 -1.46 21.38
N ASN A 214 -0.70 -0.72 20.48
CA ASN A 214 -1.32 0.38 19.72
C ASN A 214 -1.40 0.03 18.22
N THR A 215 -1.68 -1.24 17.92
CA THR A 215 -1.84 -1.77 16.56
C THR A 215 -3.18 -2.52 16.46
N PHE A 216 -3.97 -2.16 15.46
CA PHE A 216 -5.33 -2.64 15.26
C PHE A 216 -5.49 -3.24 13.88
N SER A 217 -6.15 -4.38 13.78
CA SER A 217 -6.40 -5.06 12.51
C SER A 217 -7.54 -4.43 11.70
N GLN A 218 -8.43 -3.66 12.36
CA GLN A 218 -9.58 -3.00 11.75
C GLN A 218 -9.82 -1.63 12.38
N ILE A 219 -10.38 -0.69 11.61
CA ILE A 219 -10.69 0.65 12.10
C ILE A 219 -11.74 0.65 13.22
N SER A 220 -12.67 -0.29 13.20
CA SER A 220 -13.72 -0.42 14.22
C SER A 220 -13.19 -0.72 15.62
N GLN A 221 -11.97 -1.21 15.75
CA GLN A 221 -11.31 -1.49 17.02
C GLN A 221 -10.61 -0.26 17.62
N VAL A 222 -10.48 0.82 16.84
CA VAL A 222 -9.75 2.03 17.26
C VAL A 222 -10.62 2.86 18.18
N ASN A 223 -10.12 3.12 19.39
CA ASN A 223 -10.83 3.89 20.44
C ASN A 223 -10.09 5.16 20.86
N THR A 224 -9.18 5.68 20.03
CA THR A 224 -8.38 6.87 20.31
C THR A 224 -8.61 7.97 19.27
N THR A 225 -8.46 9.23 19.71
CA THR A 225 -8.45 10.40 18.83
C THR A 225 -7.07 10.73 18.29
N ASN A 226 -6.00 10.05 18.75
CA ASN A 226 -4.65 10.21 18.26
C ASN A 226 -4.43 9.42 16.96
N ILE A 227 -5.19 9.77 15.94
CA ILE A 227 -5.18 9.13 14.62
C ILE A 227 -5.02 10.20 13.53
N ALA A 228 -4.06 10.01 12.63
CA ALA A 228 -3.80 10.92 11.53
C ALA A 228 -4.97 10.92 10.53
N ALA A 229 -5.51 12.10 10.22
CA ALA A 229 -6.53 12.27 9.21
C ALA A 229 -5.91 12.13 7.80
N PRO A 230 -6.61 11.53 6.84
CA PRO A 230 -6.13 11.46 5.46
C PRO A 230 -6.27 12.81 4.76
N HIS A 231 -5.27 13.15 3.93
CA HIS A 231 -5.25 14.38 3.13
C HIS A 231 -5.01 14.07 1.66
N TYR A 232 -5.60 14.86 0.80
CA TYR A 232 -5.45 14.75 -0.65
C TYR A 232 -5.19 16.13 -1.27
N ARG A 233 -4.40 16.18 -2.35
CA ARG A 233 -4.18 17.43 -3.10
C ARG A 233 -5.27 17.58 -4.16
N ILE A 234 -6.24 18.44 -3.89
CA ILE A 234 -7.39 18.73 -4.77
C ILE A 234 -7.23 20.17 -5.26
N ASP A 235 -7.28 20.39 -6.56
CA ASP A 235 -7.14 21.73 -7.17
C ASP A 235 -5.89 22.47 -6.64
N LYS A 236 -4.75 21.75 -6.52
CA LYS A 236 -3.46 22.22 -5.98
C LYS A 236 -3.46 22.56 -4.49
N GLN A 237 -4.55 22.38 -3.77
CA GLN A 237 -4.65 22.59 -2.33
C GLN A 237 -4.76 21.28 -1.58
N ILE A 238 -4.04 21.17 -0.47
CA ILE A 238 -4.14 19.99 0.40
C ILE A 238 -5.39 20.13 1.26
N GLN A 239 -6.26 19.14 1.19
CA GLN A 239 -7.53 19.10 1.91
C GLN A 239 -7.67 17.79 2.67
N VAL A 240 -8.36 17.86 3.81
CA VAL A 240 -8.77 16.66 4.55
C VAL A 240 -9.87 15.96 3.78
N ILE A 241 -9.75 14.65 3.61
CA ILE A 241 -10.76 13.81 2.95
C ILE A 241 -11.35 12.79 3.93
N SER A 242 -12.42 12.11 3.52
CA SER A 242 -12.93 10.96 4.27
C SER A 242 -11.94 9.81 4.22
N ARG A 243 -11.86 9.05 5.33
CA ARG A 243 -11.00 7.86 5.41
C ARG A 243 -11.59 6.73 4.61
N ASP A 244 -10.80 6.12 3.75
CA ASP A 244 -11.15 4.84 3.15
C ASP A 244 -11.05 3.72 4.18
N ILE A 245 -12.04 2.81 4.17
CA ILE A 245 -12.10 1.66 5.05
C ILE A 245 -11.80 0.42 4.20
N ALA A 246 -10.66 -0.21 4.45
CA ALA A 246 -10.22 -1.39 3.73
C ALA A 246 -10.53 -2.70 4.48
N ASP A 247 -11.45 -2.69 5.45
CA ASP A 247 -11.72 -3.83 6.33
C ASP A 247 -12.25 -5.06 5.56
N VAL A 248 -12.99 -4.85 4.46
CA VAL A 248 -13.47 -5.95 3.61
C VAL A 248 -12.33 -6.73 2.95
N VAL A 249 -11.21 -6.05 2.63
CA VAL A 249 -9.96 -6.67 2.15
C VAL A 249 -8.86 -6.58 3.22
N GLY A 250 -9.25 -6.67 4.48
CA GLY A 250 -8.39 -6.45 5.65
C GLY A 250 -7.00 -7.08 5.55
N PRO A 251 -6.87 -8.36 5.15
CA PRO A 251 -5.58 -9.03 4.96
C PRO A 251 -4.63 -8.34 3.97
N ALA A 252 -5.16 -7.49 3.08
CA ALA A 252 -4.37 -6.73 2.12
C ALA A 252 -3.93 -5.35 2.65
N GLY A 253 -4.69 -4.72 3.63
CA GLY A 253 -4.39 -3.32 3.88
C GLY A 253 -5.11 -2.60 5.03
N SER A 254 -5.84 -3.27 5.93
CA SER A 254 -6.65 -2.60 6.96
C SER A 254 -5.90 -2.18 8.22
N VAL A 255 -4.71 -2.74 8.50
CA VAL A 255 -4.00 -2.50 9.76
C VAL A 255 -3.72 -1.01 9.97
N LEU A 256 -4.00 -0.55 11.19
CA LEU A 256 -3.60 0.77 11.70
C LEU A 256 -2.55 0.56 12.79
N SER A 257 -1.51 1.38 12.79
CA SER A 257 -0.43 1.28 13.77
C SER A 257 0.31 2.61 13.95
N CYS A 258 1.27 2.62 14.87
CA CYS A 258 2.12 3.74 15.20
C CYS A 258 3.61 3.39 15.05
N ILE A 259 4.48 4.41 15.07
CA ILE A 259 5.93 4.17 14.92
C ILE A 259 6.55 3.49 16.14
N ASP A 260 5.92 3.51 17.32
CA ASP A 260 6.37 2.71 18.48
C ASP A 260 6.25 1.22 18.15
N ASP A 261 5.08 0.78 17.72
CA ASP A 261 4.79 -0.62 17.43
C ASP A 261 5.48 -1.09 16.14
N MET A 262 5.53 -0.23 15.10
CA MET A 262 6.25 -0.59 13.88
C MET A 262 7.76 -0.71 14.10
N GLY A 263 8.33 0.01 15.06
CA GLY A 263 9.70 -0.19 15.50
C GLY A 263 9.94 -1.61 16.05
N ILE A 264 8.98 -2.12 16.83
CA ILE A 264 9.02 -3.52 17.32
C ILE A 264 8.91 -4.50 16.15
N TRP A 265 7.94 -4.28 15.24
CA TRP A 265 7.73 -5.12 14.07
C TRP A 265 8.97 -5.24 13.19
N ILE A 266 9.56 -4.11 12.73
CA ILE A 266 10.72 -4.15 11.84
C ILE A 266 11.96 -4.72 12.52
N LYS A 267 12.14 -4.46 13.82
CA LYS A 267 13.20 -5.09 14.62
C LYS A 267 13.04 -6.60 14.66
N THR A 268 11.85 -7.11 14.94
CA THR A 268 11.53 -8.53 14.96
C THR A 268 11.81 -9.19 13.61
N MET A 269 11.36 -8.57 12.52
CA MET A 269 11.57 -9.10 11.18
C MET A 269 13.06 -9.09 10.78
N MET A 270 13.83 -8.10 11.20
CA MET A 270 15.30 -8.06 11.01
C MET A 270 16.03 -9.16 11.80
N ASP A 271 15.59 -9.50 13.02
CA ASP A 271 16.18 -10.55 13.85
C ASP A 271 15.58 -11.95 13.56
N SER A 272 15.30 -12.23 12.29
CA SER A 272 14.75 -13.52 11.87
C SER A 272 13.49 -13.91 12.64
N SER A 273 12.61 -12.96 12.89
CA SER A 273 11.36 -13.10 13.65
C SER A 273 11.48 -13.43 15.13
N LYS A 274 12.64 -13.17 15.75
CA LYS A 274 12.84 -13.33 17.20
C LYS A 274 12.30 -12.14 17.97
N TYR A 275 11.76 -12.42 19.16
CA TYR A 275 11.36 -11.42 20.16
C TYR A 275 11.61 -11.97 21.58
N ALA A 276 11.37 -11.17 22.61
CA ALA A 276 11.68 -11.57 23.99
C ALA A 276 10.97 -12.86 24.45
N GLY A 277 9.75 -13.13 23.95
CA GLY A 277 8.96 -14.33 24.27
C GLY A 277 9.26 -15.55 23.39
N GLY A 278 10.18 -15.45 22.42
CA GLY A 278 10.49 -16.57 21.53
C GLY A 278 10.70 -16.16 20.07
N ARG A 279 9.93 -16.75 19.16
CA ARG A 279 10.02 -16.53 17.72
C ARG A 279 8.64 -16.65 17.06
N LEU A 280 8.29 -15.76 16.16
CA LEU A 280 7.05 -15.85 15.40
C LEU A 280 7.06 -16.97 14.37
N LEU A 281 8.19 -17.13 13.66
CA LEU A 281 8.35 -18.10 12.58
C LEU A 281 9.59 -18.94 12.79
N LYS A 282 9.56 -20.22 12.41
CA LYS A 282 10.77 -21.04 12.31
C LYS A 282 11.76 -20.42 11.31
N PRO A 283 13.08 -20.68 11.47
CA PRO A 283 14.10 -20.10 10.58
C PRO A 283 13.85 -20.38 9.10
N GLU A 284 13.38 -21.58 8.77
CA GLU A 284 13.11 -22.02 7.40
C GLU A 284 11.94 -21.25 6.80
N THR A 285 10.86 -21.06 7.55
CA THR A 285 9.66 -20.31 7.14
C THR A 285 9.99 -18.82 7.01
N TRP A 286 10.80 -18.26 7.93
CA TRP A 286 11.26 -16.89 7.81
C TRP A 286 12.12 -16.69 6.54
N LYS A 287 13.04 -17.62 6.23
CA LYS A 287 13.82 -17.57 4.97
C LYS A 287 12.93 -17.65 3.74
N GLU A 288 11.90 -18.51 3.77
CA GLU A 288 10.95 -18.64 2.66
C GLU A 288 10.18 -17.35 2.41
N MET A 289 9.84 -16.57 3.46
CA MET A 289 9.18 -15.28 3.29
C MET A 289 9.99 -14.28 2.46
N PHE A 290 11.32 -14.35 2.53
CA PHE A 290 12.22 -13.44 1.82
C PHE A 290 12.92 -14.09 0.62
N ARG A 291 12.51 -15.28 0.21
CA ARG A 291 12.99 -15.92 -1.01
C ARG A 291 12.35 -15.21 -2.23
N PRO A 292 13.14 -14.72 -3.19
CA PRO A 292 12.59 -14.17 -4.44
C PRO A 292 11.77 -15.23 -5.18
N GLN A 293 10.54 -14.92 -5.61
CA GLN A 293 9.64 -15.90 -6.21
C GLN A 293 9.01 -15.42 -7.52
N THR A 294 8.56 -14.15 -7.61
CA THR A 294 7.99 -13.60 -8.83
C THR A 294 8.87 -12.47 -9.34
N LEU A 295 9.21 -12.50 -10.62
CA LEU A 295 9.91 -11.39 -11.27
C LEU A 295 8.90 -10.28 -11.56
N VAL A 296 9.22 -9.07 -11.12
CA VAL A 296 8.45 -7.85 -11.45
C VAL A 296 9.01 -7.28 -12.74
N THR A 297 8.15 -6.96 -13.71
CA THR A 297 8.61 -6.43 -14.99
C THR A 297 9.06 -4.97 -14.87
N PRO A 298 10.03 -4.49 -15.68
CA PRO A 298 10.56 -3.12 -15.58
C PRO A 298 9.50 -2.02 -15.67
N GLU A 299 8.40 -2.26 -16.38
CA GLU A 299 7.28 -1.33 -16.52
C GLU A 299 6.56 -1.11 -15.20
N GLN A 300 6.60 -2.09 -14.31
CA GLN A 300 5.96 -2.05 -12.99
C GLN A 300 6.91 -1.62 -11.86
N PHE A 301 8.16 -1.29 -12.16
CA PHE A 301 9.08 -0.71 -11.19
C PHE A 301 8.63 0.70 -10.80
N TYR A 302 8.85 1.05 -9.53
CA TYR A 302 8.60 2.42 -9.09
C TYR A 302 9.43 3.43 -9.88
N PRO A 303 8.95 4.67 -10.08
CA PRO A 303 9.71 5.72 -10.75
C PRO A 303 11.11 5.96 -10.15
N THR A 304 11.31 5.60 -8.88
CA THR A 304 12.63 5.63 -8.22
C THR A 304 13.72 4.85 -8.97
N LYS A 305 13.33 3.91 -9.85
CA LYS A 305 14.26 3.19 -10.74
C LYS A 305 15.16 4.12 -11.55
N GLU A 306 14.67 5.30 -11.91
CA GLU A 306 15.45 6.28 -12.69
C GLU A 306 16.67 6.80 -11.92
N LEU A 307 16.62 6.77 -10.60
CA LEU A 307 17.70 7.24 -9.73
C LEU A 307 18.48 6.09 -9.07
N THR A 308 17.84 4.94 -8.84
CA THR A 308 18.46 3.79 -8.16
C THR A 308 19.06 2.77 -9.11
N LYS A 309 18.57 2.73 -10.37
CA LYS A 309 19.02 1.83 -11.45
C LYS A 309 19.14 0.37 -11.00
N PRO A 310 18.07 -0.24 -10.45
CA PRO A 310 18.13 -1.65 -10.06
C PRO A 310 18.26 -2.55 -11.27
N ASN A 311 19.03 -3.62 -11.15
CA ASN A 311 19.18 -4.63 -12.22
C ASN A 311 17.94 -5.54 -12.29
N PHE A 312 17.29 -5.77 -11.15
CA PHE A 312 16.08 -6.59 -11.07
C PHE A 312 15.18 -6.13 -9.93
N MET A 313 13.90 -6.45 -10.05
CA MET A 313 12.94 -6.39 -8.96
C MET A 313 12.16 -7.69 -8.91
N THR A 314 12.02 -8.25 -7.73
CA THR A 314 11.26 -9.46 -7.45
C THR A 314 10.21 -9.22 -6.37
N TYR A 315 9.26 -10.13 -6.28
CA TYR A 315 8.30 -10.18 -5.20
C TYR A 315 8.40 -11.49 -4.44
N ALA A 316 8.41 -11.40 -3.13
CA ALA A 316 8.39 -12.53 -2.21
C ALA A 316 7.04 -12.54 -1.44
N LEU A 317 6.92 -13.25 -0.33
CA LEU A 317 5.67 -13.34 0.41
C LEU A 317 5.38 -12.02 1.17
N GLY A 318 4.75 -11.06 0.47
CA GLY A 318 4.41 -9.74 1.01
C GLY A 318 5.55 -8.72 0.98
N TRP A 319 6.57 -8.92 0.15
CA TRP A 319 7.73 -8.04 0.06
C TRP A 319 8.18 -7.86 -1.39
N PHE A 320 8.36 -6.60 -1.82
CA PHE A 320 9.20 -6.29 -2.97
C PHE A 320 10.67 -6.42 -2.60
N GLN A 321 11.48 -6.79 -3.58
CA GLN A 321 12.92 -6.93 -3.42
C GLN A 321 13.61 -6.36 -4.65
N GLN A 322 14.65 -5.58 -4.43
CA GLN A 322 15.54 -5.09 -5.50
C GLN A 322 16.99 -5.10 -5.03
N ASP A 323 17.92 -5.08 -5.96
CA ASP A 323 19.28 -4.74 -5.66
C ASP A 323 19.43 -3.22 -5.48
N TYR A 324 20.17 -2.83 -4.49
CA TYR A 324 20.53 -1.45 -4.24
C TYR A 324 21.97 -1.36 -3.76
N ARG A 325 22.84 -0.73 -4.57
CA ARG A 325 24.29 -0.63 -4.32
C ARG A 325 24.94 -1.98 -4.01
N GLY A 326 24.56 -3.02 -4.77
CA GLY A 326 25.09 -4.38 -4.64
C GLY A 326 24.57 -5.19 -3.47
N LYS A 327 23.55 -4.71 -2.75
CA LYS A 327 22.93 -5.38 -1.61
C LYS A 327 21.44 -5.58 -1.83
N LYS A 328 20.84 -6.56 -1.14
CA LYS A 328 19.42 -6.84 -1.24
C LYS A 328 18.62 -5.91 -0.34
N LEU A 329 17.74 -5.12 -0.95
CA LEU A 329 16.75 -4.28 -0.29
C LEU A 329 15.38 -4.95 -0.37
N ASN A 330 14.81 -5.34 0.78
CA ASN A 330 13.43 -5.77 0.90
C ASN A 330 12.59 -4.56 1.32
N PHE A 331 11.46 -4.33 0.67
CA PHE A 331 10.56 -3.24 1.06
C PHE A 331 9.12 -3.53 0.65
N HIS A 332 8.18 -2.81 1.20
CA HIS A 332 6.82 -2.73 0.70
C HIS A 332 6.25 -1.34 0.96
N THR A 333 5.54 -0.81 -0.03
CA THR A 333 4.79 0.43 0.12
C THR A 333 3.35 0.13 0.50
N GLY A 334 2.69 1.09 1.13
CA GLY A 334 1.26 1.09 1.38
C GLY A 334 0.64 2.40 0.93
N SER A 335 -0.53 2.35 0.31
CA SER A 335 -1.31 3.52 -0.06
C SER A 335 -2.80 3.22 0.09
N LEU A 336 -3.49 4.14 0.73
CA LEU A 336 -4.94 4.34 0.71
C LEU A 336 -5.17 5.81 0.42
N ALA A 337 -6.37 6.22 0.00
CA ALA A 337 -6.62 7.63 -0.27
C ALA A 337 -6.23 8.49 0.94
N GLY A 338 -5.32 9.43 0.71
CA GLY A 338 -4.83 10.36 1.71
C GLY A 338 -3.85 9.80 2.75
N ALA A 339 -3.35 8.57 2.60
CA ALA A 339 -2.42 7.95 3.54
C ALA A 339 -1.40 7.05 2.84
N VAL A 340 -0.15 7.13 3.27
CA VAL A 340 0.94 6.30 2.74
C VAL A 340 1.77 5.67 3.86
N ALA A 341 2.37 4.52 3.56
CA ALA A 341 3.36 3.87 4.39
C ALA A 341 4.48 3.28 3.54
N ILE A 342 5.64 3.06 4.13
CA ILE A 342 6.69 2.23 3.58
C ILE A 342 7.42 1.50 4.71
N ASN A 343 7.72 0.24 4.45
CA ASN A 343 8.51 -0.63 5.31
C ASN A 343 9.69 -1.13 4.47
N ALA A 344 10.90 -0.97 4.96
CA ALA A 344 12.11 -1.42 4.25
C ALA A 344 13.16 -1.97 5.19
N GLN A 345 13.93 -2.95 4.70
CA GLN A 345 15.05 -3.53 5.41
C GLN A 345 16.18 -3.96 4.47
N MET A 346 17.40 -3.75 4.90
CA MET A 346 18.62 -4.23 4.27
C MET A 346 19.36 -5.14 5.27
N PRO A 347 19.10 -6.47 5.23
CA PRO A 347 19.62 -7.39 6.25
C PRO A 347 21.15 -7.42 6.33
N GLU A 348 21.85 -7.30 5.22
CA GLU A 348 23.32 -7.30 5.16
C GLU A 348 23.94 -6.13 5.92
N GLU A 349 23.19 -5.06 6.12
CA GLU A 349 23.60 -3.86 6.87
C GLU A 349 22.91 -3.75 8.22
N ASN A 350 22.11 -4.72 8.64
CA ASN A 350 21.33 -4.68 9.87
C ASN A 350 20.54 -3.37 10.05
N ILE A 351 19.91 -2.87 8.97
CA ILE A 351 19.13 -1.64 9.00
C ILE A 351 17.72 -1.88 8.51
N ALA A 352 16.75 -1.28 9.19
CA ALA A 352 15.36 -1.23 8.76
C ALA A 352 14.75 0.15 9.08
N VAL A 353 13.75 0.54 8.31
CA VAL A 353 13.02 1.79 8.47
C VAL A 353 11.54 1.56 8.23
N TYR A 354 10.70 2.23 9.01
CA TYR A 354 9.28 2.32 8.77
C TYR A 354 8.86 3.79 8.76
N ILE A 355 8.07 4.18 7.76
CA ILE A 355 7.63 5.55 7.56
C ILE A 355 6.14 5.56 7.27
N PHE A 356 5.43 6.49 7.91
CA PHE A 356 4.04 6.82 7.64
C PHE A 356 3.92 8.26 7.15
N GLY A 357 2.90 8.53 6.32
CA GLY A 357 2.50 9.87 5.93
C GLY A 357 0.98 9.96 5.76
N ASN A 358 0.41 11.12 6.08
CA ASN A 358 -1.03 11.36 5.98
C ASN A 358 -1.41 12.26 4.78
N LEU A 359 -0.67 12.16 3.70
CA LEU A 359 -0.96 12.80 2.41
C LEU A 359 -0.91 11.76 1.30
N ASP A 360 -1.89 11.79 0.41
CA ASP A 360 -1.97 10.88 -0.73
C ASP A 360 -0.72 10.98 -1.60
N HIS A 361 -0.19 9.82 -2.00
CA HIS A 361 0.98 9.70 -2.89
C HIS A 361 2.13 10.65 -2.54
N VAL A 362 2.34 10.97 -1.25
CA VAL A 362 3.53 11.71 -0.82
C VAL A 362 4.74 10.76 -0.87
N GLU A 363 5.45 10.79 -2.01
CA GLU A 363 6.57 9.88 -2.26
C GLU A 363 7.83 10.24 -1.48
N LEU A 364 7.74 11.20 -0.57
CA LEU A 364 8.71 11.46 0.50
C LEU A 364 9.07 10.17 1.27
N ARG A 365 8.12 9.24 1.39
CA ARG A 365 8.38 7.91 1.98
C ARG A 365 9.56 7.19 1.32
N HIS A 366 9.67 7.21 -0.02
CA HIS A 366 10.80 6.62 -0.74
C HIS A 366 12.09 7.40 -0.52
N ALA A 367 12.01 8.73 -0.54
CA ALA A 367 13.16 9.58 -0.32
C ALA A 367 13.80 9.33 1.06
N LEU A 368 12.97 9.26 2.09
CA LEU A 368 13.42 8.99 3.46
C LEU A 368 13.91 7.55 3.65
N MET A 369 13.32 6.58 2.95
CA MET A 369 13.81 5.20 2.93
C MET A 369 15.25 5.14 2.40
N PHE A 370 15.49 5.66 1.20
CA PHE A 370 16.84 5.64 0.61
C PHE A 370 17.82 6.51 1.41
N LYS A 371 17.38 7.68 1.89
CA LYS A 371 18.22 8.53 2.75
C LYS A 371 18.64 7.81 4.02
N THR A 372 17.73 7.12 4.67
CA THR A 372 18.01 6.36 5.91
C THR A 372 19.07 5.28 5.65
N ILE A 373 18.90 4.49 4.59
CA ILE A 373 19.84 3.42 4.23
C ILE A 373 21.21 3.99 3.88
N ASP A 374 21.27 5.00 3.00
CA ASP A 374 22.53 5.63 2.61
C ASP A 374 23.25 6.24 3.81
N TYR A 375 22.52 6.98 4.65
CA TYR A 375 23.11 7.75 5.73
C TYR A 375 23.63 6.89 6.87
N PHE A 376 22.85 5.89 7.30
CA PHE A 376 23.19 5.07 8.47
C PHE A 376 23.91 3.74 8.14
N ALA A 377 23.90 3.31 6.88
CA ALA A 377 24.45 2.02 6.51
C ALA A 377 25.52 2.08 5.41
N LEU A 378 25.32 2.90 4.37
CA LEU A 378 26.18 2.88 3.19
C LEU A 378 27.15 4.08 3.07
N GLY A 379 27.15 4.97 4.08
CA GLY A 379 28.05 6.13 4.12
C GLY A 379 27.74 7.22 3.09
N GLY A 380 26.56 7.21 2.49
CA GLY A 380 26.13 8.18 1.48
C GLY A 380 25.43 9.40 2.09
N ASN A 381 25.60 10.55 1.45
CA ASN A 381 24.92 11.80 1.83
C ASN A 381 24.14 12.45 0.68
N ARG A 382 23.58 11.62 -0.21
CA ARG A 382 22.75 12.07 -1.34
C ARG A 382 21.48 12.78 -0.83
N ASP A 383 21.06 13.83 -1.54
CA ASP A 383 19.83 14.55 -1.23
C ASP A 383 18.62 13.90 -1.95
N TRP A 384 18.22 12.75 -1.44
CA TRP A 384 17.09 11.98 -1.97
C TRP A 384 15.77 12.75 -1.99
N SER A 385 15.55 13.62 -1.00
CA SER A 385 14.32 14.42 -0.93
C SER A 385 14.21 15.35 -2.13
N LYS A 386 15.26 16.11 -2.43
CA LYS A 386 15.28 17.05 -3.54
C LYS A 386 15.18 16.35 -4.91
N GLU A 387 15.93 15.25 -5.07
CA GLU A 387 15.97 14.53 -6.35
C GLU A 387 14.65 13.84 -6.66
N LEU A 388 14.01 13.20 -5.66
CA LEU A 388 12.72 12.55 -5.85
C LEU A 388 11.58 13.58 -5.96
N LEU A 389 11.64 14.69 -5.23
CA LEU A 389 10.67 15.78 -5.40
C LEU A 389 10.68 16.31 -6.84
N LYS A 390 11.88 16.47 -7.41
CA LYS A 390 12.00 16.85 -8.83
C LYS A 390 11.45 15.76 -9.75
N LEU A 391 11.85 14.51 -9.58
CA LEU A 391 11.41 13.38 -10.43
C LEU A 391 9.88 13.27 -10.48
N TYR A 392 9.23 13.25 -9.30
CA TYR A 392 7.78 13.15 -9.23
C TYR A 392 7.08 14.44 -9.70
N GLY A 393 7.68 15.60 -9.48
CA GLY A 393 7.22 16.88 -10.04
C GLY A 393 7.21 16.88 -11.57
N ASP A 394 8.28 16.36 -12.19
CA ASP A 394 8.37 16.20 -13.65
C ASP A 394 7.29 15.23 -14.18
N ILE A 395 7.05 14.10 -13.48
CA ILE A 395 6.01 13.13 -13.84
C ILE A 395 4.61 13.77 -13.77
N HIS A 396 4.30 14.51 -12.70
CA HIS A 396 3.02 15.20 -12.57
C HIS A 396 2.83 16.26 -13.65
N SER A 397 3.87 17.04 -13.94
CA SER A 397 3.83 18.06 -15.00
C SER A 397 3.61 17.46 -16.39
N ALA A 398 4.22 16.30 -16.66
CA ALA A 398 4.00 15.57 -17.91
C ALA A 398 2.56 15.05 -18.03
N ARG A 399 2.00 14.54 -16.93
CA ARG A 399 0.58 14.11 -16.86
C ARG A 399 -0.37 15.28 -17.10
N ASP A 400 -0.19 16.40 -16.40
CA ASP A 400 -1.00 17.62 -16.57
C ASP A 400 -0.96 18.13 -18.03
N THR A 401 0.22 18.00 -18.66
CA THR A 401 0.39 18.39 -20.08
C THR A 401 -0.37 17.43 -20.99
N ALA A 402 -0.28 16.13 -20.75
CA ALA A 402 -1.02 15.12 -21.53
C ALA A 402 -2.53 15.29 -21.42
N GLU A 403 -3.05 15.58 -20.22
CA GLU A 403 -4.47 15.88 -20.00
C GLU A 403 -4.91 17.12 -20.79
N LYS A 404 -4.15 18.20 -20.75
CA LYS A 404 -4.44 19.41 -21.55
C LYS A 404 -4.41 19.15 -23.05
N GLU A 405 -3.48 18.33 -23.54
CA GLU A 405 -3.45 17.96 -24.97
C GLU A 405 -4.62 17.04 -25.36
N ALA A 406 -5.05 16.16 -24.45
CA ALA A 406 -6.28 15.38 -24.66
C ALA A 406 -7.53 16.29 -24.72
N ASP A 407 -7.61 17.30 -23.86
CA ASP A 407 -8.71 18.28 -23.86
C ASP A 407 -8.77 19.09 -25.16
N LYS A 408 -7.63 19.41 -25.78
CA LYS A 408 -7.61 20.10 -27.09
C LYS A 408 -8.19 19.26 -28.24
N LYS A 409 -8.27 17.94 -28.09
CA LYS A 409 -8.88 17.04 -29.07
C LYS A 409 -10.41 17.04 -28.99
N ARG A 410 -11.00 17.76 -28.05
CA ARG A 410 -12.44 17.90 -27.92
C ARG A 410 -13.04 18.48 -29.20
N VAL A 411 -14.09 17.83 -29.73
CA VAL A 411 -14.85 18.34 -30.87
C VAL A 411 -15.89 19.35 -30.34
N LEU A 412 -15.65 20.61 -30.63
CA LEU A 412 -16.56 21.69 -30.18
C LEU A 412 -17.86 21.70 -30.97
N ASN A 413 -18.93 22.30 -30.38
CA ASN A 413 -20.23 22.46 -30.98
C ASN A 413 -20.95 21.16 -31.36
N THR A 414 -20.62 20.06 -30.68
CA THR A 414 -21.37 18.82 -30.77
C THR A 414 -22.50 18.80 -29.74
N HIS A 415 -23.52 18.01 -30.01
CA HIS A 415 -24.64 17.76 -29.12
C HIS A 415 -24.86 16.27 -28.96
N PRO A 416 -25.44 15.81 -27.84
CA PRO A 416 -25.90 14.43 -27.71
C PRO A 416 -26.90 14.11 -28.82
N THR A 417 -26.83 12.87 -29.33
CA THR A 417 -27.71 12.40 -30.43
C THR A 417 -29.18 12.39 -29.99
N LEU A 418 -29.45 12.16 -28.70
CA LEU A 418 -30.78 12.06 -28.12
C LEU A 418 -31.01 13.14 -27.09
N ALA A 419 -32.27 13.33 -26.70
CA ALA A 419 -32.60 14.17 -25.53
C ALA A 419 -31.95 13.59 -24.26
N LEU A 420 -31.48 14.44 -23.35
CA LEU A 420 -30.76 13.98 -22.15
C LEU A 420 -31.55 12.97 -21.32
N SER A 421 -32.89 13.08 -21.30
CA SER A 421 -33.79 12.15 -20.63
C SER A 421 -33.65 10.68 -21.13
N GLU A 422 -33.32 10.49 -22.41
CA GLU A 422 -33.19 9.17 -23.02
C GLU A 422 -31.96 8.36 -22.52
N TYR A 423 -30.96 9.07 -22.00
CA TYR A 423 -29.77 8.46 -21.39
C TYR A 423 -30.01 7.98 -19.96
N ALA A 424 -31.07 8.44 -19.30
CA ALA A 424 -31.44 8.00 -17.97
C ALA A 424 -31.80 6.50 -17.96
N GLY A 425 -31.48 5.84 -16.86
CA GLY A 425 -31.77 4.43 -16.69
C GLY A 425 -30.73 3.69 -15.85
N THR A 426 -30.93 2.39 -15.76
CA THR A 426 -30.01 1.47 -15.06
C THR A 426 -29.21 0.67 -16.09
N TYR A 427 -27.91 0.65 -15.87
CA TYR A 427 -26.94 -0.09 -16.69
C TYR A 427 -26.23 -1.11 -15.81
N ASP A 428 -26.12 -2.35 -16.23
CA ASP A 428 -25.65 -3.45 -15.39
C ASP A 428 -24.57 -4.30 -16.09
N ASP A 429 -23.63 -4.76 -15.29
CA ASP A 429 -22.65 -5.78 -15.68
C ASP A 429 -22.47 -6.78 -14.54
N PRO A 430 -22.44 -8.09 -14.81
CA PRO A 430 -22.33 -9.12 -13.76
C PRO A 430 -21.09 -8.97 -12.86
N LEU A 431 -19.98 -8.46 -13.40
CA LEU A 431 -18.73 -8.26 -12.66
C LEU A 431 -18.70 -6.89 -11.97
N TYR A 432 -18.97 -5.81 -12.74
CA TYR A 432 -18.78 -4.43 -12.27
C TYR A 432 -19.98 -3.90 -11.47
N GLY A 433 -21.13 -4.57 -11.55
CA GLY A 433 -22.36 -4.15 -10.87
C GLY A 433 -23.15 -3.14 -11.68
N LYS A 434 -23.71 -2.10 -11.04
CA LYS A 434 -24.68 -1.19 -11.62
C LYS A 434 -24.19 0.24 -11.71
N VAL A 435 -24.47 0.89 -12.84
CA VAL A 435 -24.42 2.34 -13.00
C VAL A 435 -25.84 2.82 -13.21
N VAL A 436 -26.30 3.75 -12.39
CA VAL A 436 -27.61 4.39 -12.56
C VAL A 436 -27.40 5.81 -13.01
N ILE A 437 -28.06 6.18 -14.10
CA ILE A 437 -28.06 7.52 -14.66
C ILE A 437 -29.42 8.16 -14.39
N SER A 438 -29.43 9.30 -13.72
CA SER A 438 -30.63 10.07 -13.41
C SER A 438 -30.64 11.37 -14.21
N PHE A 439 -31.84 11.79 -14.63
CA PHE A 439 -32.07 13.07 -15.31
C PHE A 439 -32.99 13.93 -14.47
N GLU A 440 -32.46 15.03 -13.95
CA GLU A 440 -33.21 16.01 -13.14
C GLU A 440 -32.74 17.43 -13.44
N ASN A 441 -33.63 18.41 -13.45
CA ASN A 441 -33.29 19.81 -13.67
C ASN A 441 -32.46 20.07 -14.95
N ASN A 442 -32.71 19.29 -16.02
CA ASN A 442 -31.94 19.34 -17.28
C ASN A 442 -30.44 18.95 -17.14
N GLU A 443 -30.08 18.22 -16.09
CA GLU A 443 -28.74 17.70 -15.85
C GLU A 443 -28.76 16.17 -15.71
N LEU A 444 -27.68 15.51 -16.14
CA LEU A 444 -27.44 14.09 -15.89
C LEU A 444 -26.55 13.93 -14.65
N SER A 445 -26.92 13.01 -13.79
CA SER A 445 -26.12 12.55 -12.66
C SER A 445 -25.97 11.02 -12.70
N PHE A 446 -24.99 10.50 -11.99
CA PHE A 446 -24.76 9.07 -11.92
C PHE A 446 -24.43 8.62 -10.50
N PHE A 447 -24.65 7.34 -10.23
CA PHE A 447 -24.00 6.65 -9.13
C PHE A 447 -23.65 5.20 -9.54
N ILE A 448 -22.60 4.67 -8.92
CA ILE A 448 -22.08 3.32 -9.17
C ILE A 448 -22.38 2.47 -7.93
N ASN A 449 -23.07 1.35 -8.12
CA ASN A 449 -23.46 0.36 -7.11
C ASN A 449 -24.28 0.91 -5.94
N ASN A 450 -23.67 1.78 -5.14
CA ASN A 450 -24.33 2.51 -4.05
C ASN A 450 -24.09 4.02 -4.20
N ASN A 451 -24.83 4.82 -3.47
CA ASN A 451 -24.79 6.29 -3.59
C ASN A 451 -23.45 6.91 -3.11
N THR A 452 -22.45 6.11 -2.70
CA THR A 452 -21.15 6.62 -2.22
C THR A 452 -20.24 7.05 -3.38
N ASN A 453 -20.41 6.47 -4.57
CA ASN A 453 -19.68 6.76 -5.79
C ASN A 453 -20.61 7.46 -6.79
N ALA A 454 -20.99 8.67 -6.46
CA ALA A 454 -21.92 9.49 -7.24
C ALA A 454 -21.23 10.72 -7.81
N GLY A 455 -21.85 11.31 -8.83
CA GLY A 455 -21.35 12.53 -9.46
C GLY A 455 -22.26 13.07 -10.55
N LYS A 456 -21.75 14.04 -11.30
CA LYS A 456 -22.43 14.68 -12.43
C LYS A 456 -21.80 14.26 -13.74
N LEU A 457 -22.62 14.22 -14.81
CA LEU A 457 -22.16 14.03 -16.18
C LEU A 457 -22.15 15.37 -16.91
N THR A 458 -20.99 15.79 -17.37
CA THR A 458 -20.84 16.99 -18.21
C THR A 458 -20.62 16.55 -19.64
N HIS A 459 -21.46 17.06 -20.57
CA HIS A 459 -21.34 16.75 -21.99
C HIS A 459 -19.94 17.06 -22.53
N TRP A 460 -19.37 16.10 -23.27
CA TRP A 460 -18.03 16.23 -23.84
C TRP A 460 -18.07 16.30 -25.37
N ASN A 461 -18.39 15.20 -26.03
CA ASN A 461 -18.50 15.09 -27.49
C ASN A 461 -19.62 14.11 -27.84
N TYR A 462 -20.55 14.47 -28.72
CA TYR A 462 -21.62 13.57 -29.17
C TYR A 462 -22.31 12.88 -27.98
N ASP A 463 -22.24 11.54 -27.89
CA ASP A 463 -22.82 10.76 -26.80
C ASP A 463 -21.79 10.43 -25.69
N SER A 464 -20.70 11.18 -25.64
CA SER A 464 -19.64 11.06 -24.61
C SER A 464 -19.75 12.18 -23.58
N PHE A 465 -19.51 11.83 -22.32
CA PHE A 465 -19.60 12.72 -21.18
C PHE A 465 -18.37 12.53 -20.28
N LYS A 466 -18.04 13.58 -19.50
CA LYS A 466 -17.11 13.48 -18.37
C LYS A 466 -17.90 13.19 -17.10
N ALA A 467 -17.63 12.09 -16.45
CA ALA A 467 -18.17 11.74 -15.14
C ALA A 467 -17.33 12.41 -14.06
N GLU A 468 -17.86 13.43 -13.40
CA GLU A 468 -17.19 14.17 -12.33
C GLU A 468 -17.69 13.69 -10.97
N PHE A 469 -16.84 13.01 -10.20
CA PHE A 469 -17.22 12.45 -8.91
C PHE A 469 -17.42 13.53 -7.84
N THR A 470 -18.39 13.33 -6.96
CA THR A 470 -18.60 14.15 -5.76
C THR A 470 -17.36 14.09 -4.85
N LYS A 471 -16.76 12.91 -4.72
CA LYS A 471 -15.44 12.73 -4.10
C LYS A 471 -14.36 13.20 -5.09
N LYS A 472 -14.00 14.47 -5.04
CA LYS A 472 -13.09 15.10 -6.02
C LYS A 472 -11.74 14.40 -6.19
N TRP A 473 -11.28 13.63 -5.19
CA TRP A 473 -10.03 12.87 -5.29
C TRP A 473 -10.14 11.62 -6.19
N TYR A 474 -11.34 11.25 -6.64
CA TYR A 474 -11.52 10.23 -7.69
C TYR A 474 -11.30 10.80 -9.10
N GLY A 475 -11.23 12.14 -9.22
CA GLY A 475 -10.98 12.81 -10.49
C GLY A 475 -12.19 12.79 -11.42
N LYS A 476 -11.92 12.61 -12.70
CA LYS A 476 -12.91 12.52 -13.78
C LYS A 476 -12.71 11.26 -14.57
N SER A 477 -13.81 10.66 -15.01
CA SER A 477 -13.82 9.48 -15.86
C SER A 477 -14.49 9.76 -17.18
N ASP A 478 -14.10 9.02 -18.23
CA ASP A 478 -14.76 9.08 -19.52
C ASP A 478 -15.95 8.14 -19.54
N LEU A 479 -17.14 8.67 -19.85
CA LEU A 479 -18.37 7.90 -20.02
C LEU A 479 -18.91 8.10 -21.44
N GLN A 480 -19.09 7.00 -22.17
CA GLN A 480 -19.65 7.02 -23.52
C GLN A 480 -20.89 6.13 -23.58
N PHE A 481 -22.02 6.70 -23.98
CA PHE A 481 -23.22 5.92 -24.24
C PHE A 481 -23.14 5.23 -25.59
N GLN A 482 -23.78 4.05 -25.70
CA GLN A 482 -23.86 3.24 -26.89
C GLN A 482 -25.31 3.20 -27.40
N LEU A 483 -25.48 3.39 -28.71
CA LEU A 483 -26.77 3.33 -29.34
C LEU A 483 -26.88 2.03 -30.16
N ASN A 484 -28.06 1.40 -30.12
CA ASN A 484 -28.37 0.26 -30.97
C ASN A 484 -28.77 0.68 -32.40
N THR A 485 -29.07 -0.27 -33.26
CA THR A 485 -29.47 -0.04 -34.68
C THR A 485 -30.80 0.74 -34.81
N GLU A 486 -31.60 0.80 -33.76
CA GLU A 486 -32.85 1.61 -33.72
C GLU A 486 -32.61 3.04 -33.21
N GLY A 487 -31.37 3.40 -32.90
CA GLY A 487 -31.01 4.72 -32.37
C GLY A 487 -31.35 4.92 -30.89
N LYS A 488 -31.60 3.84 -30.14
CA LYS A 488 -31.89 3.88 -28.68
C LYS A 488 -30.64 3.56 -27.88
N VAL A 489 -30.50 4.16 -26.71
CA VAL A 489 -29.40 3.82 -25.77
C VAL A 489 -29.57 2.40 -25.25
N ASP A 490 -28.61 1.53 -25.49
CA ASP A 490 -28.60 0.14 -25.04
C ASP A 490 -27.41 -0.21 -24.12
N GLY A 491 -26.47 0.71 -23.94
CA GLY A 491 -25.32 0.50 -23.05
C GLY A 491 -24.52 1.75 -22.77
N LEU A 492 -23.53 1.62 -21.95
CA LEU A 492 -22.49 2.62 -21.72
C LEU A 492 -21.13 1.98 -21.49
N ASN A 493 -20.08 2.72 -21.79
CA ASN A 493 -18.69 2.46 -21.43
C ASN A 493 -18.23 3.50 -20.42
N LEU A 494 -17.72 3.08 -19.28
CA LEU A 494 -17.11 3.93 -18.25
C LEU A 494 -15.65 3.51 -18.08
N ASP A 495 -14.71 4.32 -18.54
CA ASP A 495 -13.26 4.05 -18.50
C ASP A 495 -12.87 2.65 -19.03
N GLY A 496 -13.54 2.16 -20.07
CA GLY A 496 -13.29 0.84 -20.66
C GLY A 496 -14.19 -0.28 -20.11
N PHE A 497 -14.92 -0.06 -19.04
CA PHE A 497 -15.89 -1.01 -18.47
C PHE A 497 -17.24 -0.88 -19.18
N GLN A 498 -17.77 -2.01 -19.68
CA GLN A 498 -19.01 -2.06 -20.47
C GLN A 498 -20.20 -2.44 -19.59
N PHE A 499 -21.29 -1.69 -19.72
CA PHE A 499 -22.55 -1.94 -19.03
C PHE A 499 -23.69 -1.96 -20.02
N LYS A 500 -24.65 -2.87 -19.86
CA LYS A 500 -25.87 -2.95 -20.69
C LYS A 500 -27.02 -2.25 -20.02
N LYS A 501 -27.81 -1.50 -20.79
CA LYS A 501 -29.04 -0.86 -20.28
C LYS A 501 -30.06 -1.95 -19.95
N THR A 502 -30.62 -1.93 -18.74
CA THR A 502 -31.60 -2.91 -18.24
C THR A 502 -32.97 -2.31 -17.96
N LYS A 503 -33.02 -1.02 -17.67
CA LYS A 503 -34.27 -0.22 -17.46
C LYS A 503 -34.07 1.20 -17.91
#